data_eb155dc75b289e9596f827e218f62ec1
#
_entry.id   eb155dc75b289e9596f827e218f62ec1
#
_cell.length_a   1.000
_cell.length_b   1.000
_cell.length_c   1.000
_cell.angle_alpha   90.00
_cell.angle_beta   90.00
_cell.angle_gamma   90.00
#
_symmetry.space_group_name_H-M   'P 1'
#
loop_
_entity.id
_entity.type
_entity.pdbx_description
1 polymer ?
#
loop_
_entity_poly.entity_id
_entity_poly.type
_entity_poly.pdbx_seq_one_letter_code
_entity_poly.pdbx_strand_id
1 'polypeptide(L)'
;MSRSAVPFLAIGHTARDEFPDGRWRLGGTALYGAATAAKLGARVTLVTRAGPTEREVLDTLCQELGIALHALPSDVTTTFAFTYDAAGHRTLRLRARAAPITRAEVGRAVGTPKAVLLASIAGELDDSLFAPWSGAKRVLAAQGLLRSFAADGTVIATPWTDYARLLPKVDAVVVSEEDHAEDSAWLPFTTVVVTEAERGAALHARGRTDHVPAFAVAEVIDQTGAGDAFAASLALGLAEGLTMIEAATFASAAASFAVEGLGMSRLADRARVRERMRT
;
A
#
# COMPACT_ATOMS: atom_id res chain seq x y z
N MET A 1 -25.42 -12.24 12.27
CA MET A 1 -24.33 -12.03 13.24
C MET A 1 -23.34 -11.07 12.62
N SER A 2 -23.14 -9.89 13.19
CA SER A 2 -22.10 -8.95 12.73
C SER A 2 -20.74 -9.61 12.98
N ARG A 3 -19.97 -9.88 11.92
CA ARG A 3 -18.56 -10.31 12.07
C ARG A 3 -17.81 -9.19 12.78
N SER A 4 -17.07 -9.50 13.84
CA SER A 4 -16.21 -8.52 14.49
C SER A 4 -15.20 -7.95 13.48
N ALA A 5 -14.96 -6.63 13.55
CA ALA A 5 -14.03 -5.96 12.64
C ALA A 5 -12.63 -6.59 12.71
N VAL A 6 -12.05 -6.91 11.56
CA VAL A 6 -10.71 -7.52 11.47
C VAL A 6 -9.66 -6.53 11.95
N PRO A 7 -8.79 -6.92 12.92
CA PRO A 7 -7.65 -6.09 13.31
C PRO A 7 -6.64 -6.01 12.16
N PHE A 8 -6.46 -4.81 11.62
CA PHE A 8 -5.59 -4.52 10.48
C PHE A 8 -4.45 -3.61 10.90
N LEU A 9 -3.24 -3.94 10.53
CA LEU A 9 -2.04 -3.16 10.79
C LEU A 9 -1.40 -2.73 9.46
N ALA A 10 -1.30 -1.43 9.23
CA ALA A 10 -0.52 -0.85 8.15
C ALA A 10 0.79 -0.29 8.71
N ILE A 11 1.92 -0.63 8.08
CA ILE A 11 3.25 -0.17 8.48
C ILE A 11 3.97 0.38 7.25
N GLY A 12 4.47 1.60 7.33
CA GLY A 12 5.24 2.26 6.27
C GLY A 12 5.19 3.78 6.43
N HIS A 13 5.93 4.50 5.63
CA HIS A 13 5.91 5.95 5.70
C HIS A 13 4.60 6.52 5.14
N THR A 14 4.05 7.53 5.83
CA THR A 14 3.21 8.54 5.20
C THR A 14 4.11 9.43 4.36
N ALA A 15 3.66 9.82 3.17
CA ALA A 15 4.38 10.74 2.31
C ALA A 15 3.75 12.13 2.31
N ARG A 16 4.58 13.13 2.06
CA ARG A 16 4.18 14.45 1.59
C ARG A 16 4.44 14.50 0.09
N ASP A 17 3.38 14.62 -0.68
CA ASP A 17 3.42 14.76 -2.14
C ASP A 17 3.34 16.24 -2.50
N GLU A 18 4.43 16.82 -3.02
CA GLU A 18 4.53 18.23 -3.42
C GLU A 18 4.30 18.37 -4.93
N PHE A 19 3.46 19.33 -5.29
CA PHE A 19 3.11 19.64 -6.67
C PHE A 19 3.81 20.91 -7.17
N PRO A 20 4.00 21.10 -8.49
CA PRO A 20 4.69 22.25 -9.05
C PRO A 20 4.07 23.60 -8.72
N ASP A 21 2.79 23.65 -8.38
CA ASP A 21 2.06 24.84 -7.97
C ASP A 21 2.22 25.21 -6.49
N GLY A 22 3.08 24.50 -5.76
CA GLY A 22 3.34 24.69 -4.34
C GLY A 22 2.33 24.03 -3.40
N ARG A 23 1.27 23.43 -3.91
CA ARG A 23 0.35 22.61 -3.10
C ARG A 23 1.03 21.31 -2.70
N TRP A 24 0.54 20.73 -1.63
CA TRP A 24 0.94 19.40 -1.20
C TRP A 24 -0.26 18.62 -0.64
N ARG A 25 -0.13 17.32 -0.58
CA ARG A 25 -1.10 16.44 0.09
C ARG A 25 -0.39 15.30 0.81
N LEU A 26 -1.08 14.70 1.78
CA LEU A 26 -0.62 13.46 2.37
C LEU A 26 -0.87 12.29 1.41
N GLY A 27 0.14 11.44 1.32
CA GLY A 27 0.16 10.25 0.49
C GLY A 27 0.87 9.09 1.18
N GLY A 28 1.34 8.16 0.37
CA GLY A 28 2.09 6.99 0.81
C GLY A 28 1.21 5.76 1.01
N THR A 29 1.77 4.62 0.59
CA THR A 29 1.09 3.32 0.56
C THR A 29 0.48 2.91 1.90
N ALA A 30 1.17 3.20 3.01
CA ALA A 30 0.67 2.88 4.34
C ALA A 30 -0.61 3.66 4.70
N LEU A 31 -0.67 4.94 4.36
CA LEU A 31 -1.83 5.79 4.62
C LEU A 31 -3.01 5.44 3.73
N TYR A 32 -2.79 5.31 2.42
CA TYR A 32 -3.84 4.89 1.47
C TYR A 32 -4.40 3.51 1.83
N GLY A 33 -3.52 2.56 2.17
CA GLY A 33 -3.92 1.23 2.60
C GLY A 33 -4.71 1.23 3.91
N ALA A 34 -4.28 2.02 4.89
CA ALA A 34 -5.00 2.18 6.16
C ALA A 34 -6.40 2.79 5.95
N ALA A 35 -6.50 3.85 5.14
CA ALA A 35 -7.77 4.48 4.81
C ALA A 35 -8.71 3.52 4.09
N THR A 36 -8.21 2.76 3.12
CA THR A 36 -8.98 1.74 2.41
C THR A 36 -9.50 0.66 3.37
N ALA A 37 -8.64 0.10 4.22
CA ALA A 37 -9.02 -0.92 5.18
C ALA A 37 -10.08 -0.41 6.17
N ALA A 38 -9.97 0.85 6.63
CA ALA A 38 -10.94 1.48 7.51
C ALA A 38 -12.31 1.65 6.83
N LYS A 39 -12.35 2.14 5.58
CA LYS A 39 -13.58 2.23 4.77
C LYS A 39 -14.23 0.86 4.54
N LEU A 40 -13.41 -0.19 4.41
CA LEU A 40 -13.88 -1.57 4.29
C LEU A 40 -14.33 -2.19 5.63
N GLY A 41 -14.29 -1.44 6.73
CA GLY A 41 -14.79 -1.86 8.04
C GLY A 41 -13.79 -2.64 8.90
N ALA A 42 -12.50 -2.57 8.61
CA ALA A 42 -11.46 -3.10 9.48
C ALA A 42 -11.23 -2.19 10.70
N ARG A 43 -10.72 -2.75 11.79
CA ARG A 43 -10.18 -1.98 12.92
C ARG A 43 -8.70 -1.73 12.66
N VAL A 44 -8.38 -0.52 12.21
CA VAL A 44 -7.06 -0.19 11.66
C VAL A 44 -6.15 0.46 12.70
N THR A 45 -4.90 0.00 12.74
CA THR A 45 -3.77 0.72 13.32
C THR A 45 -2.80 1.07 12.19
N LEU A 46 -2.43 2.35 12.09
CA LEU A 46 -1.39 2.84 11.19
C LEU A 46 -0.13 3.15 11.99
N VAL A 47 0.98 2.51 11.64
CA VAL A 47 2.31 2.82 12.19
C VAL A 47 3.11 3.51 11.09
N THR A 48 3.52 4.75 11.35
CA THR A 48 4.21 5.58 10.35
C THR A 48 5.13 6.61 11.00
N ARG A 49 5.84 7.39 10.17
CA ARG A 49 6.57 8.60 10.56
C ARG A 49 6.02 9.79 9.82
N ALA A 50 5.91 10.91 10.51
CA ALA A 50 5.58 12.21 9.94
C ALA A 50 6.24 13.31 10.77
N GLY A 51 6.78 14.33 10.09
CA GLY A 51 7.28 15.55 10.71
C GLY A 51 6.14 16.38 11.32
N PRO A 52 6.45 17.40 12.14
CA PRO A 52 5.45 18.12 12.94
C PRO A 52 4.29 18.68 12.12
N THR A 53 4.57 19.30 10.99
CA THR A 53 3.53 19.93 10.14
C THR A 53 2.55 18.91 9.56
N GLU A 54 3.07 17.85 8.97
CA GLU A 54 2.25 16.78 8.36
C GLU A 54 1.56 15.95 9.43
N ARG A 55 2.14 15.87 10.62
CA ARG A 55 1.58 15.14 11.74
C ARG A 55 0.22 15.67 12.19
N GLU A 56 0.04 16.98 12.27
CA GLU A 56 -1.24 17.60 12.65
C GLU A 56 -2.35 17.26 11.66
N VAL A 57 -2.03 17.31 10.35
CA VAL A 57 -2.97 16.92 9.29
C VAL A 57 -3.29 15.43 9.34
N LEU A 58 -2.27 14.61 9.59
CA LEU A 58 -2.41 13.16 9.68
C LEU A 58 -3.25 12.75 10.89
N ASP A 59 -3.07 13.37 12.05
CA ASP A 59 -3.86 13.12 13.25
C ASP A 59 -5.35 13.39 12.99
N THR A 60 -5.67 14.55 12.37
CA THR A 60 -7.05 14.90 12.01
C THR A 60 -7.65 13.87 11.05
N LEU A 61 -6.94 13.54 9.97
CA LEU A 61 -7.40 12.58 8.97
C LEU A 61 -7.63 11.18 9.57
N CYS A 62 -6.71 10.71 10.42
CA CYS A 62 -6.86 9.41 11.08
C CYS A 62 -8.05 9.39 12.03
N GLN A 63 -8.29 10.49 12.76
CA GLN A 63 -9.46 10.63 13.62
C GLN A 63 -10.77 10.55 12.81
N GLU A 64 -10.88 11.27 11.69
CA GLU A 64 -12.05 11.26 10.81
C GLU A 64 -12.33 9.86 10.22
N LEU A 65 -11.27 9.11 9.92
CA LEU A 65 -11.36 7.75 9.37
C LEU A 65 -11.49 6.65 10.43
N GLY A 66 -11.41 6.98 11.72
CA GLY A 66 -11.43 6.00 12.80
C GLY A 66 -10.18 5.10 12.84
N ILE A 67 -9.03 5.61 12.39
CA ILE A 67 -7.75 4.92 12.37
C ILE A 67 -6.98 5.21 13.66
N ALA A 68 -6.53 4.18 14.37
CA ALA A 68 -5.62 4.33 15.49
C ALA A 68 -4.21 4.65 14.96
N LEU A 69 -3.78 5.91 15.08
CA LEU A 69 -2.46 6.34 14.64
C LEU A 69 -1.39 6.08 15.70
N HIS A 70 -0.34 5.37 15.30
CA HIS A 70 0.89 5.20 16.06
C HIS A 70 2.04 5.86 15.28
N ALA A 71 2.15 7.19 15.40
CA ALA A 71 3.20 7.92 14.73
C ALA A 71 4.48 7.90 15.55
N LEU A 72 5.53 7.39 14.95
CA LEU A 72 6.87 7.33 15.50
C LEU A 72 7.54 8.72 15.41
N PRO A 73 8.42 9.07 16.35
CA PRO A 73 9.13 10.33 16.32
C PRO A 73 9.89 10.54 15.01
N SER A 74 9.75 11.72 14.40
CA SER A 74 10.47 12.11 13.19
C SER A 74 10.48 13.63 13.04
N ASP A 75 11.62 14.19 12.67
CA ASP A 75 11.76 15.62 12.37
C ASP A 75 11.31 15.94 10.95
N VAL A 76 11.21 14.93 10.09
CA VAL A 76 10.84 15.07 8.67
C VAL A 76 9.78 14.06 8.27
N THR A 77 8.96 14.42 7.28
CA THR A 77 8.10 13.49 6.54
C THR A 77 8.82 13.06 5.27
N THR A 78 8.71 11.79 4.90
CA THR A 78 9.17 11.35 3.57
C THR A 78 8.44 12.15 2.51
N THR A 79 9.18 12.93 1.72
CA THR A 79 8.61 13.93 0.81
C THR A 79 9.03 13.63 -0.62
N PHE A 80 8.03 13.52 -1.49
CA PHE A 80 8.22 13.40 -2.92
C PHE A 80 7.74 14.68 -3.63
N ALA A 81 8.56 15.20 -4.55
CA ALA A 81 8.17 16.29 -5.42
C ALA A 81 7.85 15.75 -6.82
N PHE A 82 6.68 16.11 -7.31
CA PHE A 82 6.26 15.84 -8.67
C PHE A 82 6.75 16.96 -9.59
N THR A 83 7.33 16.58 -10.72
CA THR A 83 7.63 17.49 -11.83
C THR A 83 7.08 16.89 -13.11
N TYR A 84 6.80 17.75 -14.09
CA TYR A 84 6.31 17.35 -15.41
C TYR A 84 7.26 17.90 -16.46
N ASP A 85 7.61 17.10 -17.44
CA ASP A 85 8.36 17.57 -18.60
C ASP A 85 7.45 18.32 -19.61
N ALA A 86 8.03 18.82 -20.69
CA ALA A 86 7.30 19.54 -21.72
C ALA A 86 6.26 18.65 -22.47
N ALA A 87 6.40 17.35 -22.41
CA ALA A 87 5.47 16.38 -22.97
C ALA A 87 4.40 15.92 -21.97
N GLY A 88 4.47 16.44 -20.71
CA GLY A 88 3.54 16.08 -19.63
C GLY A 88 3.90 14.79 -18.90
N HIS A 89 5.06 14.18 -19.15
CA HIS A 89 5.48 13.01 -18.39
C HIS A 89 5.83 13.40 -16.95
N ARG A 90 5.24 12.69 -16.01
CA ARG A 90 5.49 12.89 -14.59
C ARG A 90 6.83 12.29 -14.19
N THR A 91 7.67 13.09 -13.53
CA THR A 91 8.85 12.60 -12.83
C THR A 91 8.72 12.81 -11.33
N LEU A 92 9.38 11.97 -10.56
CA LEU A 92 9.30 11.93 -9.11
C LEU A 92 10.69 12.11 -8.51
N ARG A 93 10.83 12.99 -7.53
CA ARG A 93 12.07 13.20 -6.79
C ARG A 93 11.84 13.08 -5.30
N LEU A 94 12.67 12.32 -4.62
CA LEU A 94 12.72 12.28 -3.16
C LEU A 94 13.41 13.54 -2.63
N ARG A 95 12.70 14.33 -1.82
CA ARG A 95 13.22 15.57 -1.19
C ARG A 95 13.68 15.36 0.23
N ALA A 96 12.98 14.51 0.96
CA ALA A 96 13.31 14.13 2.32
C ALA A 96 12.90 12.67 2.55
N ARG A 97 13.61 11.99 3.44
CA ARG A 97 13.31 10.62 3.84
C ARG A 97 13.39 10.51 5.35
N ALA A 98 12.30 10.07 5.98
CA ALA A 98 12.28 9.75 7.40
C ALA A 98 13.11 8.50 7.69
N ALA A 99 13.46 8.29 8.95
CA ALA A 99 14.23 7.12 9.38
C ALA A 99 13.46 5.82 9.14
N PRO A 100 14.13 4.67 8.91
CA PRO A 100 13.47 3.38 8.79
C PRO A 100 12.61 3.05 10.02
N ILE A 101 11.60 2.19 9.81
CA ILE A 101 10.72 1.68 10.87
C ILE A 101 11.19 0.29 11.24
N THR A 102 11.43 0.06 12.53
CA THR A 102 11.84 -1.24 13.07
C THR A 102 10.70 -1.95 13.82
N ARG A 103 10.81 -3.26 13.96
CA ARG A 103 9.85 -4.06 14.75
C ARG A 103 9.80 -3.62 16.22
N ALA A 104 10.92 -3.24 16.78
CA ALA A 104 11.02 -2.80 18.18
C ALA A 104 10.21 -1.52 18.42
N GLU A 105 10.23 -0.58 17.46
CA GLU A 105 9.46 0.66 17.54
C GLU A 105 7.96 0.45 17.35
N VAL A 106 7.57 -0.51 16.51
CA VAL A 106 6.15 -0.89 16.37
C VAL A 106 5.62 -1.44 17.68
N GLY A 107 6.44 -2.19 18.40
CA GLY A 107 6.21 -2.57 19.78
C GLY A 107 4.95 -3.41 20.03
N ARG A 108 4.55 -3.46 21.32
CA ARG A 108 3.34 -4.16 21.78
C ARG A 108 2.06 -3.33 21.58
N ALA A 109 2.19 -2.07 21.17
CA ALA A 109 1.07 -1.13 21.04
C ALA A 109 0.02 -1.54 19.99
N VAL A 110 0.40 -2.42 19.07
CA VAL A 110 -0.45 -2.80 17.93
C VAL A 110 -1.29 -4.06 18.15
N GLY A 111 -1.26 -4.65 19.34
CA GLY A 111 -2.04 -5.83 19.66
C GLY A 111 -1.72 -7.04 18.78
N THR A 112 -2.73 -7.87 18.48
CA THR A 112 -2.59 -9.05 17.63
C THR A 112 -3.34 -8.81 16.31
N PRO A 113 -2.68 -8.28 15.28
CA PRO A 113 -3.31 -8.07 13.97
C PRO A 113 -3.67 -9.41 13.32
N LYS A 114 -4.72 -9.40 12.50
CA LYS A 114 -5.10 -10.52 11.62
C LYS A 114 -4.71 -10.26 10.17
N ALA A 115 -4.56 -8.99 9.79
CA ALA A 115 -3.99 -8.56 8.53
C ALA A 115 -2.85 -7.58 8.79
N VAL A 116 -1.74 -7.73 8.07
CA VAL A 116 -0.60 -6.81 8.10
C VAL A 116 -0.28 -6.40 6.67
N LEU A 117 -0.29 -5.11 6.43
CA LEU A 117 0.22 -4.49 5.21
C LEU A 117 1.61 -3.91 5.52
N LEU A 118 2.64 -4.49 4.92
CA LEU A 118 3.98 -3.95 4.88
C LEU A 118 4.09 -3.05 3.64
N ALA A 119 4.13 -1.74 3.83
CA ALA A 119 3.93 -0.75 2.77
C ALA A 119 5.20 0.09 2.57
N SER A 120 6.02 -0.28 1.60
CA SER A 120 7.27 0.44 1.32
C SER A 120 7.12 1.42 0.17
N ILE A 121 7.56 2.68 0.37
CA ILE A 121 7.61 3.72 -0.66
C ILE A 121 9.03 4.25 -0.92
N ALA A 122 9.93 4.11 0.07
CA ALA A 122 11.29 4.64 0.01
C ALA A 122 12.31 3.68 0.66
N GLY A 123 12.02 2.38 0.75
CA GLY A 123 12.88 1.39 1.40
C GLY A 123 13.00 1.58 2.91
N GLU A 124 11.91 1.98 3.55
CA GLU A 124 11.85 2.32 4.98
C GLU A 124 11.57 1.15 5.91
N LEU A 125 11.22 -0.01 5.36
CA LEU A 125 10.91 -1.19 6.17
C LEU A 125 12.19 -1.91 6.61
N ASP A 126 12.48 -1.89 7.90
CA ASP A 126 13.55 -2.72 8.46
C ASP A 126 13.19 -4.21 8.37
N ASP A 127 14.20 -5.04 8.16
CA ASP A 127 14.04 -6.50 8.02
C ASP A 127 13.35 -7.17 9.21
N SER A 128 13.47 -6.61 10.39
CA SER A 128 12.80 -7.11 11.60
C SER A 128 11.28 -7.09 11.50
N LEU A 129 10.70 -6.24 10.63
CA LEU A 129 9.26 -6.18 10.38
C LEU A 129 8.72 -7.41 9.67
N PHE A 130 9.57 -8.12 8.93
CA PHE A 130 9.22 -9.37 8.27
C PHE A 130 9.21 -10.58 9.22
N ALA A 131 9.59 -10.40 10.48
CA ALA A 131 9.42 -11.44 11.49
C ALA A 131 7.94 -11.84 11.62
N PRO A 132 7.62 -13.09 12.03
CA PRO A 132 6.25 -13.57 12.09
C PRO A 132 5.32 -12.69 12.95
N TRP A 133 4.13 -12.44 12.42
CA TRP A 133 2.99 -11.87 13.13
C TRP A 133 2.00 -13.01 13.36
N SER A 134 1.95 -13.51 14.59
CA SER A 134 1.23 -14.74 14.92
C SER A 134 -0.20 -14.75 14.39
N GLY A 135 -0.49 -15.68 13.47
CA GLY A 135 -1.82 -15.87 12.89
C GLY A 135 -2.31 -14.73 11.97
N ALA A 136 -1.44 -13.81 11.58
CA ALA A 136 -1.79 -12.74 10.65
C ALA A 136 -1.46 -13.12 9.20
N LYS A 137 -2.31 -12.68 8.27
CA LYS A 137 -2.00 -12.60 6.84
C LYS A 137 -1.16 -11.37 6.56
N ARG A 138 -0.10 -11.53 5.76
CA ARG A 138 0.90 -10.50 5.49
C ARG A 138 0.99 -10.24 4.00
N VAL A 139 0.72 -9.02 3.60
CA VAL A 139 0.90 -8.55 2.22
C VAL A 139 1.96 -7.46 2.21
N LEU A 140 2.89 -7.56 1.29
CA LEU A 140 3.93 -6.58 1.04
C LEU A 140 3.57 -5.77 -0.21
N ALA A 141 3.47 -4.46 -0.09
CA ALA A 141 3.50 -3.54 -1.23
C ALA A 141 4.96 -3.10 -1.41
N ALA A 142 5.61 -3.60 -2.46
CA ALA A 142 7.07 -3.61 -2.55
C ALA A 142 7.69 -2.43 -3.30
N GLN A 143 6.90 -1.46 -3.76
CA GLN A 143 7.35 -0.35 -4.62
C GLN A 143 8.64 0.31 -4.13
N GLY A 144 8.74 0.65 -2.85
CA GLY A 144 9.91 1.30 -2.28
C GLY A 144 11.16 0.41 -2.18
N LEU A 145 11.01 -0.90 -2.30
CA LEU A 145 12.12 -1.86 -2.32
C LEU A 145 12.70 -2.05 -3.73
N LEU A 146 11.98 -1.57 -4.75
CA LEU A 146 12.36 -1.60 -6.16
C LEU A 146 12.94 -0.27 -6.65
N ARG A 147 13.27 0.62 -5.71
CA ARG A 147 13.74 1.98 -6.00
C ARG A 147 14.99 2.30 -5.21
N SER A 148 15.92 2.99 -5.86
CA SER A 148 16.99 3.73 -5.23
C SER A 148 16.86 5.22 -5.57
N PHE A 149 17.67 6.04 -4.93
CA PHE A 149 17.60 7.49 -5.06
C PHE A 149 18.98 8.04 -5.35
N ALA A 150 19.11 8.79 -6.45
CA ALA A 150 20.33 9.51 -6.76
C ALA A 150 20.56 10.66 -5.75
N ALA A 151 21.74 11.25 -5.76
CA ALA A 151 22.10 12.36 -4.88
C ALA A 151 21.19 13.59 -5.03
N ASP A 152 20.61 13.81 -6.21
CA ASP A 152 19.63 14.87 -6.48
C ASP A 152 18.19 14.47 -6.16
N GLY A 153 17.97 13.26 -5.62
CA GLY A 153 16.67 12.70 -5.28
C GLY A 153 15.95 12.02 -6.45
N THR A 154 16.53 11.94 -7.63
CA THR A 154 15.92 11.23 -8.76
C THR A 154 15.66 9.78 -8.40
N VAL A 155 14.44 9.31 -8.63
CA VAL A 155 14.04 7.91 -8.41
C VAL A 155 14.60 7.05 -9.52
N ILE A 156 15.28 5.98 -9.15
CA ILE A 156 15.90 5.02 -10.06
C ILE A 156 15.31 3.65 -9.78
N ALA A 157 14.76 3.00 -10.81
CA ALA A 157 14.34 1.61 -10.71
C ALA A 157 15.55 0.73 -10.40
N THR A 158 15.47 -0.09 -9.35
CA THR A 158 16.58 -0.90 -8.86
C THR A 158 16.08 -2.27 -8.47
N PRO A 159 16.72 -3.36 -8.93
CA PRO A 159 16.34 -4.71 -8.53
C PRO A 159 16.44 -4.88 -7.01
N TRP A 160 15.44 -5.52 -6.41
CA TRP A 160 15.48 -5.87 -5.00
C TRP A 160 16.30 -7.14 -4.79
N THR A 161 17.42 -7.05 -4.10
CA THR A 161 18.38 -8.15 -3.94
C THR A 161 18.07 -9.08 -2.76
N ASP A 162 17.41 -8.56 -1.71
CA ASP A 162 17.13 -9.31 -0.48
C ASP A 162 15.84 -10.14 -0.52
N TYR A 163 15.16 -10.19 -1.67
CA TYR A 163 13.85 -10.82 -1.84
C TYR A 163 13.84 -12.30 -1.36
N ALA A 164 14.87 -13.08 -1.67
CA ALA A 164 14.93 -14.50 -1.32
C ALA A 164 14.87 -14.77 0.20
N ARG A 165 15.32 -13.80 0.99
CA ARG A 165 15.32 -13.88 2.46
C ARG A 165 14.02 -13.37 3.08
N LEU A 166 13.32 -12.46 2.42
CA LEU A 166 12.17 -11.75 2.97
C LEU A 166 10.84 -12.23 2.41
N LEU A 167 10.73 -12.56 1.12
CA LEU A 167 9.50 -13.03 0.50
C LEU A 167 8.89 -14.29 1.12
N PRO A 168 9.67 -15.31 1.58
CA PRO A 168 9.08 -16.46 2.27
C PRO A 168 8.29 -16.11 3.55
N LYS A 169 8.43 -14.88 4.02
CA LYS A 169 7.82 -14.40 5.26
C LYS A 169 6.50 -13.63 5.03
N VAL A 170 6.04 -13.52 3.79
CA VAL A 170 4.76 -12.87 3.45
C VAL A 170 3.87 -13.82 2.65
N ASP A 171 2.55 -13.64 2.74
CA ASP A 171 1.57 -14.47 2.02
C ASP A 171 1.44 -14.04 0.54
N ALA A 172 1.66 -12.74 0.26
CA ALA A 172 1.73 -12.20 -1.08
C ALA A 172 2.58 -10.92 -1.14
N VAL A 173 3.17 -10.67 -2.31
CA VAL A 173 3.77 -9.38 -2.67
C VAL A 173 2.96 -8.74 -3.79
N VAL A 174 2.70 -7.45 -3.68
CA VAL A 174 1.98 -6.65 -4.68
C VAL A 174 2.94 -5.62 -5.27
N VAL A 175 3.01 -5.59 -6.59
CA VAL A 175 3.76 -4.62 -7.38
C VAL A 175 2.92 -4.15 -8.57
N SER A 176 3.25 -3.02 -9.16
CA SER A 176 2.71 -2.62 -10.46
C SER A 176 3.56 -3.18 -11.60
N GLU A 177 3.01 -3.31 -12.78
CA GLU A 177 3.77 -3.67 -13.97
C GLU A 177 4.86 -2.63 -14.30
N GLU A 178 4.66 -1.36 -13.92
CA GLU A 178 5.65 -0.30 -14.10
C GLU A 178 6.89 -0.47 -13.20
N ASP A 179 6.70 -1.03 -11.99
CA ASP A 179 7.77 -1.23 -11.03
C ASP A 179 8.37 -2.65 -11.12
N HIS A 180 7.66 -3.60 -11.72
CA HIS A 180 8.06 -4.99 -11.84
C HIS A 180 8.79 -5.22 -13.16
N ALA A 181 10.10 -5.23 -13.14
CA ALA A 181 10.85 -5.93 -14.17
C ALA A 181 10.53 -7.43 -14.01
N GLU A 182 10.12 -8.11 -15.10
CA GLU A 182 9.74 -9.54 -15.15
C GLU A 182 10.73 -10.44 -14.39
N ASP A 183 10.61 -10.50 -13.08
CA ASP A 183 11.50 -11.30 -12.25
C ASP A 183 10.78 -12.55 -11.76
N SER A 184 10.82 -13.60 -12.60
CA SER A 184 10.40 -14.96 -12.24
C SER A 184 11.11 -15.50 -10.98
N ALA A 185 12.20 -14.86 -10.54
CA ALA A 185 12.98 -15.26 -9.37
C ALA A 185 12.18 -15.18 -8.05
N TRP A 186 11.12 -14.38 -7.99
CA TRP A 186 10.27 -14.27 -6.79
C TRP A 186 9.25 -15.38 -6.64
N LEU A 187 8.87 -16.03 -7.75
CA LEU A 187 7.79 -17.02 -7.80
C LEU A 187 7.96 -18.23 -6.87
N PRO A 188 9.19 -18.72 -6.58
CA PRO A 188 9.37 -19.83 -5.65
C PRO A 188 9.04 -19.49 -4.20
N PHE A 189 9.01 -18.20 -3.83
CA PHE A 189 8.99 -17.78 -2.43
C PHE A 189 7.61 -17.37 -1.92
N THR A 190 6.78 -16.79 -2.78
CA THR A 190 5.45 -16.28 -2.39
C THR A 190 4.54 -16.13 -3.61
N THR A 191 3.27 -15.79 -3.40
CA THR A 191 2.41 -15.34 -4.49
C THR A 191 2.82 -13.91 -4.90
N VAL A 192 3.14 -13.72 -6.17
CA VAL A 192 3.43 -12.41 -6.77
C VAL A 192 2.16 -11.91 -7.46
N VAL A 193 1.68 -10.75 -7.06
CA VAL A 193 0.52 -10.09 -7.66
C VAL A 193 1.01 -8.85 -8.38
N VAL A 194 0.85 -8.83 -9.70
CA VAL A 194 1.20 -7.70 -10.56
C VAL A 194 -0.08 -6.98 -10.94
N THR A 195 -0.23 -5.73 -10.53
CA THR A 195 -1.36 -4.89 -10.93
C THR A 195 -1.09 -4.29 -12.30
N GLU A 196 -2.08 -4.39 -13.21
CA GLU A 196 -1.96 -4.09 -14.64
C GLU A 196 -2.98 -3.03 -15.09
N ALA A 197 -3.23 -2.05 -14.23
CA ALA A 197 -4.16 -0.94 -14.46
C ALA A 197 -5.54 -1.43 -14.94
N GLU A 198 -5.98 -0.98 -16.12
CA GLU A 198 -7.29 -1.34 -16.70
C GLU A 198 -7.42 -2.82 -17.09
N ARG A 199 -6.34 -3.58 -17.14
CA ARG A 199 -6.38 -5.02 -17.37
C ARG A 199 -6.65 -5.83 -16.11
N GLY A 200 -6.47 -5.23 -14.92
CA GLY A 200 -6.69 -5.90 -13.64
C GLY A 200 -5.41 -6.31 -12.93
N ALA A 201 -5.26 -7.58 -12.61
CA ALA A 201 -4.06 -8.10 -11.96
C ALA A 201 -3.76 -9.55 -12.32
N ALA A 202 -2.47 -9.85 -12.55
CA ALA A 202 -1.95 -11.20 -12.71
C ALA A 202 -1.45 -11.74 -11.37
N LEU A 203 -1.82 -12.97 -11.03
CA LEU A 203 -1.44 -13.67 -9.82
C LEU A 203 -0.54 -14.84 -10.17
N HIS A 204 0.73 -14.73 -9.87
CA HIS A 204 1.73 -15.75 -10.16
C HIS A 204 2.04 -16.57 -8.90
N ALA A 205 1.74 -17.85 -8.92
CA ALA A 205 2.02 -18.76 -7.82
C ALA A 205 2.26 -20.19 -8.31
N ARG A 206 3.27 -20.87 -7.78
CA ARG A 206 3.53 -22.32 -8.01
C ARG A 206 3.50 -22.74 -9.48
N GLY A 207 4.09 -21.93 -10.36
CA GLY A 207 4.13 -22.19 -11.80
C GLY A 207 2.82 -21.99 -12.55
N ARG A 208 1.82 -21.38 -11.92
CA ARG A 208 0.56 -20.97 -12.54
C ARG A 208 0.42 -19.46 -12.51
N THR A 209 -0.26 -18.95 -13.52
CA THR A 209 -0.72 -17.55 -13.57
C THR A 209 -2.24 -17.59 -13.67
N ASP A 210 -2.89 -16.99 -12.67
CA ASP A 210 -4.32 -16.70 -12.69
C ASP A 210 -4.46 -15.19 -12.93
N HIS A 211 -5.57 -14.77 -13.53
CA HIS A 211 -5.84 -13.36 -13.81
C HIS A 211 -7.19 -12.94 -13.25
N VAL A 212 -7.23 -11.78 -12.59
CA VAL A 212 -8.48 -11.15 -12.17
C VAL A 212 -8.68 -9.86 -12.98
N PRO A 213 -9.85 -9.67 -13.62
CA PRO A 213 -10.08 -8.49 -14.43
C PRO A 213 -10.20 -7.22 -13.57
N ALA A 214 -9.96 -6.07 -14.17
CA ALA A 214 -10.36 -4.80 -13.61
C ALA A 214 -11.87 -4.63 -13.67
N PHE A 215 -12.43 -3.86 -12.74
CA PHE A 215 -13.83 -3.44 -12.79
C PHE A 215 -13.95 -2.13 -13.55
N ALA A 216 -14.97 -2.03 -14.39
CA ALA A 216 -15.22 -0.83 -15.18
C ALA A 216 -15.44 0.40 -14.29
N VAL A 217 -14.87 1.52 -14.69
CA VAL A 217 -15.01 2.82 -14.06
C VAL A 217 -15.57 3.81 -15.09
N ALA A 218 -16.36 4.78 -14.63
CA ALA A 218 -16.93 5.78 -15.53
C ALA A 218 -15.84 6.74 -16.07
N GLU A 219 -14.91 7.11 -15.22
CA GLU A 219 -13.80 8.03 -15.53
C GLU A 219 -12.64 7.78 -14.59
N VAL A 220 -11.41 7.86 -15.10
CA VAL A 220 -10.19 7.82 -14.32
C VAL A 220 -9.76 9.26 -14.03
N ILE A 221 -9.88 9.67 -12.76
CA ILE A 221 -9.53 11.03 -12.28
C ILE A 221 -8.07 11.07 -11.78
N ASP A 222 -7.68 10.10 -10.92
CA ASP A 222 -6.34 10.02 -10.33
C ASP A 222 -6.00 8.55 -10.08
N GLN A 223 -4.94 8.06 -10.70
CA GLN A 223 -4.51 6.66 -10.51
C GLN A 223 -3.76 6.44 -9.19
N THR A 224 -3.41 7.52 -8.47
CA THR A 224 -2.65 7.45 -7.23
C THR A 224 -3.44 6.70 -6.15
N GLY A 225 -2.80 5.71 -5.53
CA GLY A 225 -3.37 4.94 -4.44
C GLY A 225 -4.21 3.72 -4.86
N ALA A 226 -4.42 3.48 -6.15
CA ALA A 226 -5.14 2.28 -6.61
C ALA A 226 -4.42 0.98 -6.23
N GLY A 227 -3.11 0.90 -6.47
CA GLY A 227 -2.28 -0.23 -6.04
C GLY A 227 -2.25 -0.40 -4.52
N ASP A 228 -2.26 0.70 -3.77
CA ASP A 228 -2.30 0.70 -2.31
C ASP A 228 -3.64 0.17 -1.79
N ALA A 229 -4.74 0.62 -2.40
CA ALA A 229 -6.09 0.13 -2.10
C ALA A 229 -6.22 -1.36 -2.45
N PHE A 230 -5.62 -1.79 -3.55
CA PHE A 230 -5.55 -3.21 -3.92
C PHE A 230 -4.81 -4.01 -2.84
N ALA A 231 -3.58 -3.63 -2.49
CA ALA A 231 -2.77 -4.36 -1.53
C ALA A 231 -3.43 -4.46 -0.14
N ALA A 232 -4.04 -3.38 0.33
CA ALA A 232 -4.77 -3.38 1.61
C ALA A 232 -6.02 -4.27 1.57
N SER A 233 -6.79 -4.21 0.48
CA SER A 233 -8.00 -5.02 0.29
C SER A 233 -7.66 -6.51 0.16
N LEU A 234 -6.55 -6.85 -0.52
CA LEU A 234 -6.02 -8.20 -0.61
C LEU A 234 -5.67 -8.75 0.79
N ALA A 235 -4.92 -7.98 1.59
CA ALA A 235 -4.55 -8.38 2.95
C ALA A 235 -5.78 -8.61 3.84
N LEU A 236 -6.78 -7.72 3.74
CA LEU A 236 -8.03 -7.82 4.48
C LEU A 236 -8.84 -9.06 4.06
N GLY A 237 -9.00 -9.29 2.75
CA GLY A 237 -9.72 -10.45 2.21
C GLY A 237 -9.09 -11.77 2.63
N LEU A 238 -7.76 -11.90 2.56
CA LEU A 238 -7.03 -13.08 3.03
C LEU A 238 -7.22 -13.31 4.53
N ALA A 239 -7.21 -12.26 5.34
CA ALA A 239 -7.44 -12.35 6.79
C ALA A 239 -8.89 -12.72 7.14
N GLU A 240 -9.84 -12.46 6.26
CA GLU A 240 -11.23 -12.87 6.36
C GLU A 240 -11.47 -14.32 5.89
N GLY A 241 -10.43 -14.98 5.39
CA GLY A 241 -10.48 -16.39 4.94
C GLY A 241 -10.86 -16.56 3.48
N LEU A 242 -10.85 -15.50 2.68
CA LEU A 242 -11.00 -15.63 1.21
C LEU A 242 -9.79 -16.36 0.61
N THR A 243 -10.03 -17.09 -0.46
CA THR A 243 -8.94 -17.63 -1.30
C THR A 243 -8.16 -16.46 -1.95
N MET A 244 -6.97 -16.74 -2.48
CA MET A 244 -6.16 -15.70 -3.12
C MET A 244 -6.90 -15.03 -4.29
N ILE A 245 -7.60 -15.79 -5.13
CA ILE A 245 -8.36 -15.28 -6.26
C ILE A 245 -9.56 -14.45 -5.79
N GLU A 246 -10.33 -14.93 -4.82
CA GLU A 246 -11.46 -14.17 -4.26
C GLU A 246 -11.01 -12.87 -3.62
N ALA A 247 -9.90 -12.90 -2.85
CA ALA A 247 -9.33 -11.71 -2.23
C ALA A 247 -8.78 -10.72 -3.27
N ALA A 248 -8.16 -11.19 -4.36
CA ALA A 248 -7.69 -10.35 -5.45
C ALA A 248 -8.86 -9.75 -6.25
N THR A 249 -9.94 -10.51 -6.48
CA THR A 249 -11.16 -9.98 -7.12
C THR A 249 -11.80 -8.88 -6.27
N PHE A 250 -11.91 -9.11 -4.95
CA PHE A 250 -12.37 -8.10 -4.01
C PHE A 250 -11.45 -6.85 -4.00
N ALA A 251 -10.14 -7.06 -4.06
CA ALA A 251 -9.14 -5.99 -4.12
C ALA A 251 -9.23 -5.18 -5.42
N SER A 252 -9.41 -5.84 -6.57
CA SER A 252 -9.63 -5.18 -7.85
C SER A 252 -10.89 -4.29 -7.83
N ALA A 253 -12.00 -4.78 -7.26
CA ALA A 253 -13.22 -4.00 -7.12
C ALA A 253 -13.03 -2.80 -6.17
N ALA A 254 -12.28 -2.95 -5.07
CA ALA A 254 -12.00 -1.85 -4.15
C ALA A 254 -11.08 -0.80 -4.79
N ALA A 255 -10.03 -1.23 -5.50
CA ALA A 255 -9.08 -0.37 -6.19
C ALA A 255 -9.75 0.48 -7.30
N SER A 256 -10.76 -0.06 -7.98
CA SER A 256 -11.50 0.65 -9.04
C SER A 256 -12.19 1.93 -8.53
N PHE A 257 -12.54 2.02 -7.26
CA PHE A 257 -13.08 3.26 -6.68
C PHE A 257 -12.00 4.30 -6.40
N ALA A 258 -10.78 3.88 -6.11
CA ALA A 258 -9.69 4.82 -5.82
C ALA A 258 -9.38 5.71 -7.02
N VAL A 259 -9.51 5.19 -8.25
CA VAL A 259 -9.21 5.97 -9.47
C VAL A 259 -10.31 6.95 -9.87
N GLU A 260 -11.51 6.87 -9.29
CA GLU A 260 -12.67 7.73 -9.61
C GLU A 260 -12.65 9.09 -8.88
N GLY A 261 -11.58 9.41 -8.15
CA GLY A 261 -11.47 10.68 -7.45
C GLY A 261 -10.06 11.06 -7.08
N LEU A 262 -9.88 12.30 -6.65
CA LEU A 262 -8.59 12.79 -6.20
C LEU A 262 -8.23 12.20 -4.83
N GLY A 263 -7.04 11.60 -4.73
CA GLY A 263 -6.54 11.04 -3.49
C GLY A 263 -7.50 10.00 -2.90
N MET A 264 -7.87 10.15 -1.62
CA MET A 264 -8.72 9.19 -0.88
C MET A 264 -10.23 9.50 -0.95
N SER A 265 -10.64 10.52 -1.73
CA SER A 265 -12.01 11.07 -1.70
C SER A 265 -13.11 10.09 -2.16
N ARG A 266 -12.75 9.08 -2.94
CA ARG A 266 -13.68 8.09 -3.51
C ARG A 266 -13.51 6.68 -2.98
N LEU A 267 -12.65 6.46 -1.99
CA LEU A 267 -12.53 5.16 -1.35
C LEU A 267 -13.92 4.67 -0.89
N ALA A 268 -14.28 3.48 -1.33
CA ALA A 268 -15.62 2.94 -1.11
C ALA A 268 -15.71 2.12 0.18
N ASP A 269 -16.88 2.10 0.77
CA ASP A 269 -17.22 1.14 1.80
C ASP A 269 -17.44 -0.28 1.21
N ARG A 270 -17.52 -1.24 2.10
CA ARG A 270 -17.70 -2.65 1.74
C ARG A 270 -18.99 -2.93 0.96
N ALA A 271 -20.06 -2.20 1.23
CA ALA A 271 -21.36 -2.42 0.54
C ALA A 271 -21.23 -2.05 -0.93
N ARG A 272 -20.66 -0.89 -1.22
CA ARG A 272 -20.41 -0.42 -2.59
C ARG A 272 -19.44 -1.34 -3.34
N VAL A 273 -18.37 -1.82 -2.70
CA VAL A 273 -17.44 -2.77 -3.32
C VAL A 273 -18.15 -4.07 -3.69
N ARG A 274 -18.98 -4.62 -2.79
CA ARG A 274 -19.75 -5.83 -3.07
C ARG A 274 -20.80 -5.64 -4.16
N GLU A 275 -21.39 -4.45 -4.24
CA GLU A 275 -22.32 -4.09 -5.31
C GLU A 275 -21.63 -4.12 -6.67
N ARG A 276 -20.45 -3.46 -6.78
CA ARG A 276 -19.64 -3.46 -8.01
C ARG A 276 -19.22 -4.87 -8.45
N MET A 277 -18.95 -5.78 -7.51
CA MET A 277 -18.61 -7.17 -7.83
C MET A 277 -19.78 -7.99 -8.42
N ARG A 278 -21.01 -7.48 -8.40
CA ARG A 278 -22.19 -8.17 -8.97
C ARG A 278 -22.55 -7.68 -10.37
N THR A 279 -22.01 -6.55 -10.77
CA THR A 279 -22.17 -5.96 -12.10
C THR A 279 -21.11 -6.47 -13.06
#